data_b2e0563a5347e06b3413c8b116e39d74
#
_entry.id   b2e0563a5347e06b3413c8b116e39d74
#
_cell.length_a   1.000
_cell.length_b   1.000
_cell.length_c   1.000
_cell.angle_alpha   90.00
_cell.angle_beta   90.00
_cell.angle_gamma   90.00
#
_symmetry.space_group_name_H-M   'P 1'
#
loop_
_entity.id
_entity.type
_entity.pdbx_description
1 polymer ?
#
loop_
_entity_poly.entity_id
_entity_poly.type
_entity_poly.pdbx_seq_one_letter_code
_entity_poly.pdbx_strand_id
1 'polypeptide(L)'
;TTFAGSGYDTLGAGKLLPSQGGKSYGEYFGVNQRWSPLSKEAVRYTRKELPTKATDNPRHLVADSLGREATLPLNRMPSDRKPAQADGESFDWGGWDVPDVDFGDTKITDWAIGKLKEVRKRPLFLAVGYYRPHIPLWAPKRFFERFQGDPGKLPAAKEGDLDDLGTVGRRWAREAVTAGSHATVIKHGQWQKAVEAYLACTSYVDHEIGRLLAALDQSESGENTWIIMWSDHGWHLGEKEHWGKWTGWERSTRVPLIVVPPRAQAGKFAGGGSRCQQPVSLLDLYPTLVELCKLKVPGVLDGRSLGPLLRQPSRPTGRVVTTTFDRGNVSLRSDRWRYIRYADGEEELYDLTVDPNEWSNLSGLPEHADTRARFSALITGRQ
;
A
#
# COMPACT_ATOMS: atom_id res chain seq x y z
N THR A 1 -11.84 -19.36 9.74
CA THR A 1 -11.46 -18.02 10.27
C THR A 1 -12.18 -17.72 11.57
N THR A 2 -11.64 -16.85 12.41
CA THR A 2 -12.22 -16.43 13.70
C THR A 2 -13.63 -15.85 13.51
N PHE A 3 -13.86 -15.06 12.47
CA PHE A 3 -15.18 -14.52 12.17
C PHE A 3 -16.18 -15.62 11.84
N ALA A 4 -15.83 -16.59 10.98
CA ALA A 4 -16.71 -17.72 10.67
C ALA A 4 -17.04 -18.56 11.91
N GLY A 5 -16.05 -18.84 12.77
CA GLY A 5 -16.24 -19.53 14.05
C GLY A 5 -17.07 -18.73 15.07
N SER A 6 -17.20 -17.42 14.88
CA SER A 6 -18.04 -16.52 15.69
C SER A 6 -19.41 -16.24 15.07
N GLY A 7 -19.79 -16.99 14.04
CA GLY A 7 -21.14 -16.92 13.46
C GLY A 7 -21.32 -15.89 12.34
N TYR A 8 -20.25 -15.31 11.80
CA TYR A 8 -20.32 -14.39 10.67
C TYR A 8 -20.35 -15.13 9.33
N ASP A 9 -21.04 -14.55 8.35
CA ASP A 9 -20.77 -14.83 6.94
C ASP A 9 -19.49 -14.12 6.56
N THR A 10 -18.54 -14.85 5.93
CA THR A 10 -17.23 -14.30 5.59
C THR A 10 -17.05 -14.25 4.09
N LEU A 11 -16.96 -13.05 3.56
CA LEU A 11 -16.82 -12.79 2.14
C LEU A 11 -15.52 -12.04 1.86
N GLY A 12 -14.86 -12.38 0.77
CA GLY A 12 -13.63 -11.73 0.35
C GLY A 12 -13.60 -11.46 -1.14
N ALA A 13 -12.99 -10.36 -1.55
CA ALA A 13 -12.79 -10.05 -2.96
C ALA A 13 -11.44 -9.36 -3.20
N GLY A 14 -10.81 -9.71 -4.31
CA GLY A 14 -9.61 -9.02 -4.83
C GLY A 14 -8.30 -9.35 -4.11
N LYS A 15 -7.41 -8.37 -4.00
CA LYS A 15 -6.06 -8.53 -3.43
C LYS A 15 -6.10 -8.56 -1.90
N LEU A 16 -6.37 -9.71 -1.32
CA LEU A 16 -6.42 -9.89 0.15
C LEU A 16 -5.26 -10.74 0.67
N LEU A 17 -4.90 -11.83 -0.02
CA LEU A 17 -3.83 -12.75 0.36
C LEU A 17 -3.04 -13.18 -0.88
N PRO A 18 -1.71 -13.36 -0.79
CA PRO A 18 -0.87 -13.68 -1.95
C PRO A 18 -1.20 -15.01 -2.64
N SER A 19 -1.69 -16.03 -1.91
CA SER A 19 -1.81 -17.39 -2.46
C SER A 19 -3.00 -18.23 -2.02
N GLN A 20 -3.83 -17.80 -1.07
CA GLN A 20 -4.88 -18.62 -0.47
C GLN A 20 -6.22 -17.91 -0.24
N GLY A 21 -6.50 -16.80 -0.95
CA GLY A 21 -7.69 -15.97 -0.72
C GLY A 21 -8.99 -16.77 -0.60
N GLY A 22 -9.23 -17.72 -1.52
CA GLY A 22 -10.46 -18.50 -1.54
C GLY A 22 -10.71 -19.41 -0.35
N LYS A 23 -9.66 -19.93 0.31
CA LYS A 23 -9.82 -20.88 1.43
C LYS A 23 -10.11 -20.21 2.79
N SER A 24 -9.87 -18.90 2.89
CA SER A 24 -10.03 -18.15 4.14
C SER A 24 -11.42 -17.54 4.31
N TYR A 25 -12.23 -17.55 3.28
CA TYR A 25 -13.58 -16.97 3.23
C TYR A 25 -14.61 -18.04 2.89
N GLY A 26 -15.85 -17.85 3.31
CA GLY A 26 -16.97 -18.68 2.89
C GLY A 26 -17.28 -18.52 1.40
N GLU A 27 -17.09 -17.29 0.90
CA GLU A 27 -17.14 -16.97 -0.54
C GLU A 27 -16.01 -16.00 -0.89
N TYR A 28 -15.37 -16.20 -2.03
CA TYR A 28 -14.28 -15.34 -2.49
C TYR A 28 -14.38 -15.05 -3.98
N PHE A 29 -14.28 -13.77 -4.34
CA PHE A 29 -14.28 -13.29 -5.71
C PHE A 29 -12.89 -12.81 -6.12
N GLY A 30 -12.23 -13.57 -7.01
CA GLY A 30 -10.92 -13.25 -7.57
C GLY A 30 -11.00 -12.92 -9.04
N VAL A 31 -10.35 -11.84 -9.45
CA VAL A 31 -10.25 -11.40 -10.85
C VAL A 31 -8.82 -11.02 -11.21
N ASN A 32 -8.55 -10.88 -12.50
CA ASN A 32 -7.30 -10.29 -12.95
C ASN A 32 -7.31 -8.78 -12.67
N GLN A 33 -6.73 -8.35 -11.57
CA GLN A 33 -6.60 -6.93 -11.20
C GLN A 33 -5.32 -6.31 -11.77
N ARG A 34 -4.19 -7.03 -11.68
CA ARG A 34 -2.87 -6.49 -12.05
C ARG A 34 -2.82 -5.99 -13.48
N TRP A 35 -3.27 -6.81 -14.41
CA TRP A 35 -3.15 -6.57 -15.85
C TRP A 35 -4.44 -6.05 -16.47
N SER A 36 -5.49 -5.81 -15.69
CA SER A 36 -6.70 -5.19 -16.21
C SER A 36 -6.40 -3.77 -16.73
N PRO A 37 -7.01 -3.34 -17.82
CA PRO A 37 -8.17 -3.94 -18.49
C PRO A 37 -7.85 -5.06 -19.48
N LEU A 38 -6.60 -5.48 -19.62
CA LEU A 38 -6.23 -6.55 -20.55
C LEU A 38 -6.80 -7.91 -20.13
N SER A 39 -7.14 -8.75 -21.11
CA SER A 39 -7.56 -10.11 -20.85
C SER A 39 -6.40 -10.99 -20.33
N LYS A 40 -6.73 -12.15 -19.74
CA LYS A 40 -5.71 -13.12 -19.31
C LYS A 40 -4.92 -13.67 -20.49
N GLU A 41 -5.57 -13.80 -21.64
CA GLU A 41 -5.01 -14.30 -22.88
C GLU A 41 -3.99 -13.30 -23.43
N ALA A 42 -4.33 -12.02 -23.50
CA ALA A 42 -3.41 -10.95 -23.90
C ALA A 42 -2.16 -10.93 -23.01
N VAL A 43 -2.33 -11.06 -21.67
CA VAL A 43 -1.21 -11.10 -20.72
C VAL A 43 -0.34 -12.35 -20.92
N ARG A 44 -0.92 -13.51 -21.23
CA ARG A 44 -0.15 -14.72 -21.50
C ARG A 44 0.66 -14.60 -22.78
N TYR A 45 0.09 -13.97 -23.79
CA TYR A 45 0.75 -13.71 -25.06
C TYR A 45 1.98 -12.82 -24.86
N THR A 46 1.83 -11.70 -24.15
CA THR A 46 2.95 -10.80 -23.81
C THR A 46 4.08 -11.49 -23.06
N ARG A 47 3.76 -12.51 -22.23
CA ARG A 47 4.78 -13.28 -21.50
C ARG A 47 5.54 -14.29 -22.35
N LYS A 48 4.93 -14.81 -23.44
CA LYS A 48 5.56 -15.84 -24.28
C LYS A 48 6.48 -15.27 -25.34
N GLU A 49 6.23 -14.05 -25.78
CA GLU A 49 6.94 -13.41 -26.89
C GLU A 49 7.78 -12.21 -26.45
N LEU A 50 8.24 -12.22 -25.19
CA LEU A 50 9.14 -11.19 -24.70
C LEU A 50 10.43 -11.14 -25.54
N PRO A 51 10.82 -9.96 -26.07
CA PRO A 51 12.07 -9.80 -26.73
C PRO A 51 13.22 -10.17 -25.79
N THR A 52 14.26 -10.72 -26.34
CA THR A 52 15.41 -11.23 -25.58
C THR A 52 16.28 -10.14 -24.96
N LYS A 53 16.06 -8.88 -25.35
CA LYS A 53 16.83 -7.72 -24.86
C LYS A 53 15.93 -6.76 -24.09
N ALA A 54 16.34 -6.41 -22.88
CA ALA A 54 15.64 -5.45 -22.00
C ALA A 54 15.54 -4.03 -22.59
N THR A 55 16.34 -3.74 -23.61
CA THR A 55 16.46 -2.42 -24.22
C THR A 55 15.48 -2.19 -25.38
N ASP A 56 14.82 -3.26 -25.87
CA ASP A 56 13.90 -3.12 -27.00
C ASP A 56 12.60 -2.51 -26.52
N ASN A 57 12.28 -1.33 -27.03
CA ASN A 57 11.07 -0.59 -26.73
C ASN A 57 10.53 0.01 -28.02
N PRO A 58 9.27 -0.21 -28.40
CA PRO A 58 8.20 -0.95 -27.72
C PRO A 58 8.41 -2.46 -27.74
N ARG A 59 7.90 -3.19 -26.73
CA ARG A 59 8.17 -4.62 -26.57
C ARG A 59 7.03 -5.52 -27.01
N HIS A 60 5.77 -5.10 -26.80
CA HIS A 60 4.61 -5.94 -27.12
C HIS A 60 3.50 -5.15 -27.75
N LEU A 61 2.82 -5.81 -28.68
CA LEU A 61 1.54 -5.39 -29.21
C LEU A 61 0.45 -6.20 -28.52
N VAL A 62 -0.52 -5.52 -27.92
CA VAL A 62 -1.67 -6.13 -27.25
C VAL A 62 -2.95 -5.52 -27.78
N ALA A 63 -4.07 -6.25 -27.67
CA ALA A 63 -5.39 -5.69 -27.89
C ALA A 63 -6.06 -5.35 -26.56
N ASP A 64 -6.68 -4.17 -26.46
CA ASP A 64 -7.53 -3.81 -25.35
C ASP A 64 -8.89 -4.54 -25.39
N SER A 65 -9.77 -4.27 -24.43
CA SER A 65 -11.09 -4.90 -24.36
C SER A 65 -12.03 -4.55 -25.54
N LEU A 66 -11.73 -3.47 -26.26
CA LEU A 66 -12.47 -3.05 -27.46
C LEU A 66 -11.80 -3.54 -28.75
N GLY A 67 -10.76 -4.38 -28.67
CA GLY A 67 -10.01 -4.91 -29.81
C GLY A 67 -9.05 -3.91 -30.46
N ARG A 68 -8.76 -2.76 -29.83
CA ARG A 68 -7.84 -1.76 -30.36
C ARG A 68 -6.41 -2.11 -29.94
N GLU A 69 -5.49 -1.95 -30.87
CA GLU A 69 -4.08 -2.22 -30.62
C GLU A 69 -3.43 -1.19 -29.70
N ALA A 70 -2.67 -1.66 -28.73
CA ALA A 70 -1.84 -0.86 -27.87
C ALA A 70 -0.45 -1.47 -27.73
N THR A 71 0.57 -0.64 -27.65
CA THR A 71 1.95 -1.09 -27.50
C THR A 71 2.41 -0.93 -26.05
N LEU A 72 2.86 -2.02 -25.45
CA LEU A 72 3.43 -2.04 -24.09
C LEU A 72 4.96 -1.98 -24.11
N PRO A 73 5.56 -1.33 -23.09
CA PRO A 73 4.91 -0.53 -22.06
C PRO A 73 4.33 0.77 -22.61
N LEU A 74 3.21 1.25 -22.05
CA LEU A 74 2.58 2.51 -22.47
C LEU A 74 3.50 3.71 -22.29
N ASN A 75 4.30 3.71 -21.22
CA ASN A 75 5.26 4.77 -20.89
C ASN A 75 6.53 4.76 -21.76
N ARG A 76 6.68 3.76 -22.63
CA ARG A 76 7.84 3.60 -23.51
C ARG A 76 9.20 3.46 -22.83
N MET A 77 9.23 3.19 -21.51
CA MET A 77 10.47 3.08 -20.76
C MET A 77 11.09 1.68 -20.84
N PRO A 78 12.43 1.56 -20.75
CA PRO A 78 13.07 0.27 -20.54
C PRO A 78 12.78 -0.24 -19.12
N SER A 79 12.92 -1.55 -18.93
CA SER A 79 12.93 -2.17 -17.59
C SER A 79 14.35 -2.30 -17.08
N ASP A 80 14.57 -2.04 -15.78
CA ASP A 80 15.84 -2.31 -15.09
C ASP A 80 16.00 -3.81 -14.76
N ARG A 81 15.00 -4.62 -15.04
CA ARG A 81 15.03 -6.08 -14.92
C ARG A 81 15.14 -6.75 -16.27
N LYS A 82 15.61 -8.00 -16.27
CA LYS A 82 15.64 -8.83 -17.46
C LYS A 82 14.22 -8.99 -18.03
N PRO A 83 14.01 -8.85 -19.34
CA PRO A 83 12.67 -8.93 -19.98
C PRO A 83 11.95 -10.25 -19.70
N ALA A 84 12.70 -11.35 -19.62
CA ALA A 84 12.17 -12.68 -19.31
C ALA A 84 11.57 -12.80 -17.88
N GLN A 85 11.82 -11.83 -16.99
CA GLN A 85 11.19 -11.81 -15.69
C GLN A 85 9.76 -11.24 -15.81
N ALA A 86 8.80 -11.98 -15.27
CA ALA A 86 7.37 -11.66 -15.34
C ALA A 86 6.98 -10.26 -14.85
N ASP A 87 7.85 -9.61 -14.08
CA ASP A 87 7.62 -8.29 -13.50
C ASP A 87 8.22 -7.14 -14.31
N GLY A 88 9.03 -7.43 -15.36
CA GLY A 88 9.68 -6.40 -16.17
C GLY A 88 8.70 -5.41 -16.81
N GLU A 89 7.56 -5.90 -17.27
CA GLU A 89 6.52 -5.10 -17.91
C GLU A 89 5.60 -4.36 -16.93
N SER A 90 5.73 -4.61 -15.65
CA SER A 90 4.87 -3.96 -14.65
C SER A 90 5.31 -2.55 -14.29
N PHE A 91 6.54 -2.14 -14.62
CA PHE A 91 7.00 -0.77 -14.43
C PHE A 91 6.50 0.12 -15.58
N ASP A 92 5.21 0.29 -15.60
CA ASP A 92 4.47 0.98 -16.67
C ASP A 92 3.39 1.88 -16.09
N TRP A 93 3.00 2.91 -16.84
CA TRP A 93 1.94 3.84 -16.52
C TRP A 93 1.28 4.42 -17.76
N GLY A 94 -0.03 4.62 -17.64
CA GLY A 94 -0.85 5.21 -18.69
C GLY A 94 -2.34 4.99 -18.47
N GLY A 95 -3.14 5.87 -19.07
CA GLY A 95 -4.59 5.78 -19.08
C GLY A 95 -5.10 4.88 -20.20
N TRP A 96 -6.07 4.02 -19.88
CA TRP A 96 -6.79 3.22 -20.86
C TRP A 96 -8.15 3.86 -21.14
N ASP A 97 -8.46 4.04 -22.40
CA ASP A 97 -9.73 4.60 -22.88
C ASP A 97 -10.72 3.45 -23.17
N VAL A 98 -11.07 2.69 -22.13
CA VAL A 98 -12.01 1.57 -22.15
C VAL A 98 -13.03 1.73 -21.03
N PRO A 99 -14.18 1.03 -21.08
CA PRO A 99 -15.18 1.07 -20.02
C PRO A 99 -14.59 0.70 -18.64
N ASP A 100 -15.00 1.41 -17.58
CA ASP A 100 -14.54 1.15 -16.22
C ASP A 100 -14.79 -0.32 -15.80
N VAL A 101 -15.88 -0.92 -16.25
CA VAL A 101 -16.24 -2.32 -15.96
C VAL A 101 -15.19 -3.34 -16.44
N ASP A 102 -14.28 -2.96 -17.32
CA ASP A 102 -13.20 -3.83 -17.76
C ASP A 102 -12.07 -3.92 -16.75
N PHE A 103 -11.98 -2.96 -15.84
CA PHE A 103 -10.98 -2.96 -14.78
C PHE A 103 -11.32 -3.93 -13.64
N GLY A 104 -10.32 -4.63 -13.15
CA GLY A 104 -10.48 -5.60 -12.07
C GLY A 104 -10.97 -4.99 -10.77
N ASP A 105 -10.52 -3.78 -10.43
CA ASP A 105 -10.94 -3.10 -9.20
C ASP A 105 -12.42 -2.68 -9.27
N THR A 106 -12.92 -2.24 -10.44
CA THR A 106 -14.36 -1.99 -10.64
C THR A 106 -15.19 -3.27 -10.51
N LYS A 107 -14.74 -4.39 -11.10
CA LYS A 107 -15.41 -5.70 -10.95
C LYS A 107 -15.51 -6.14 -9.49
N ILE A 108 -14.46 -5.89 -8.71
CA ILE A 108 -14.43 -6.15 -7.26
C ILE A 108 -15.49 -5.33 -6.54
N THR A 109 -15.56 -4.02 -6.84
CA THR A 109 -16.57 -3.11 -6.27
C THR A 109 -17.98 -3.56 -6.63
N ASP A 110 -18.24 -3.87 -7.88
CA ASP A 110 -19.57 -4.30 -8.36
C ASP A 110 -20.03 -5.58 -7.65
N TRP A 111 -19.10 -6.57 -7.51
CA TRP A 111 -19.40 -7.78 -6.76
C TRP A 111 -19.71 -7.48 -5.29
N ALA A 112 -18.89 -6.66 -4.62
CA ALA A 112 -19.09 -6.31 -3.22
C ALA A 112 -20.40 -5.55 -2.99
N ILE A 113 -20.77 -4.63 -3.89
CA ILE A 113 -22.07 -3.93 -3.90
C ILE A 113 -23.21 -4.93 -4.05
N GLY A 114 -23.07 -5.91 -4.95
CA GLY A 114 -24.06 -6.99 -5.08
C GLY A 114 -24.26 -7.75 -3.78
N LYS A 115 -23.16 -8.04 -3.07
CA LYS A 115 -23.20 -8.75 -1.78
C LYS A 115 -23.82 -7.93 -0.64
N LEU A 116 -23.69 -6.62 -0.64
CA LEU A 116 -24.33 -5.73 0.34
C LEU A 116 -25.87 -5.64 0.15
N LYS A 117 -26.38 -5.94 -1.03
CA LYS A 117 -27.83 -5.96 -1.32
C LYS A 117 -28.51 -7.27 -0.91
N GLU A 118 -27.75 -8.32 -0.63
CA GLU A 118 -28.31 -9.61 -0.21
C GLU A 118 -28.82 -9.54 1.24
N VAL A 119 -30.06 -9.97 1.48
CA VAL A 119 -30.63 -10.09 2.84
C VAL A 119 -29.91 -11.24 3.57
N ARG A 120 -29.42 -10.97 4.78
CA ARG A 120 -28.66 -11.93 5.57
C ARG A 120 -29.23 -12.14 6.95
N LYS A 121 -29.19 -13.39 7.39
CA LYS A 121 -29.58 -13.78 8.78
C LYS A 121 -28.40 -13.69 9.76
N ARG A 122 -27.16 -13.65 9.25
CA ARG A 122 -25.91 -13.64 10.03
C ARG A 122 -25.18 -12.33 9.80
N PRO A 123 -24.39 -11.84 10.78
CA PRO A 123 -23.56 -10.67 10.57
C PRO A 123 -22.53 -10.93 9.47
N LEU A 124 -22.16 -9.91 8.74
CA LEU A 124 -21.24 -9.99 7.61
C LEU A 124 -19.83 -9.52 8.00
N PHE A 125 -18.83 -10.30 7.63
CA PHE A 125 -17.44 -9.85 7.49
C PHE A 125 -17.10 -9.81 6.01
N LEU A 126 -17.01 -8.59 5.45
CA LEU A 126 -16.68 -8.35 4.04
C LEU A 126 -15.29 -7.72 3.94
N ALA A 127 -14.37 -8.41 3.29
CA ALA A 127 -13.03 -7.90 2.98
C ALA A 127 -12.91 -7.59 1.48
N VAL A 128 -12.49 -6.37 1.15
CA VAL A 128 -12.35 -5.91 -0.23
C VAL A 128 -10.94 -5.38 -0.43
N GLY A 129 -10.18 -6.00 -1.34
CA GLY A 129 -8.79 -5.67 -1.62
C GLY A 129 -8.62 -5.11 -3.03
N TYR A 130 -8.34 -3.82 -3.13
CA TYR A 130 -8.01 -3.16 -4.39
C TYR A 130 -6.55 -3.38 -4.77
N TYR A 131 -6.28 -3.38 -6.07
CA TYR A 131 -4.93 -3.57 -6.58
C TYR A 131 -4.21 -2.24 -6.78
N ARG A 132 -4.90 -1.23 -7.29
CA ARG A 132 -4.30 0.09 -7.50
C ARG A 132 -4.09 0.80 -6.15
N PRO A 133 -3.04 1.61 -6.03
CA PRO A 133 -2.05 2.05 -7.04
C PRO A 133 -0.82 1.13 -7.20
N HIS A 134 -0.95 -0.20 -7.09
CA HIS A 134 0.16 -1.10 -7.44
C HIS A 134 0.46 -1.04 -8.96
N ILE A 135 1.74 -1.15 -9.34
CA ILE A 135 2.17 -1.20 -10.73
C ILE A 135 1.63 -2.44 -11.48
N PRO A 136 1.36 -2.31 -12.80
CA PRO A 136 1.45 -1.10 -13.62
C PRO A 136 0.44 -0.04 -13.16
N LEU A 137 0.82 1.25 -13.25
CA LEU A 137 -0.04 2.37 -12.87
C LEU A 137 -1.04 2.64 -14.00
N TRP A 138 -1.99 1.76 -14.15
CA TRP A 138 -3.05 1.81 -15.16
C TRP A 138 -4.40 2.08 -14.51
N ALA A 139 -5.12 3.05 -15.06
CA ALA A 139 -6.47 3.40 -14.64
C ALA A 139 -7.27 3.90 -15.84
N PRO A 140 -8.60 4.05 -15.75
CA PRO A 140 -9.38 4.72 -16.78
C PRO A 140 -8.83 6.11 -17.09
N LYS A 141 -8.73 6.46 -18.37
CA LYS A 141 -8.08 7.68 -18.88
C LYS A 141 -8.57 8.95 -18.20
N ARG A 142 -9.88 9.05 -17.88
CA ARG A 142 -10.50 10.20 -17.22
C ARG A 142 -9.87 10.57 -15.86
N PHE A 143 -9.23 9.62 -15.17
CA PHE A 143 -8.53 9.91 -13.90
C PHE A 143 -7.16 10.54 -14.14
N PHE A 144 -6.52 10.26 -15.28
CA PHE A 144 -5.27 10.90 -15.65
C PHE A 144 -5.47 12.38 -16.01
N GLU A 145 -6.58 12.72 -16.64
CA GLU A 145 -6.89 14.09 -17.08
C GLU A 145 -6.93 15.11 -15.91
N ARG A 146 -7.17 14.63 -14.68
CA ARG A 146 -7.18 15.47 -13.48
C ARG A 146 -5.80 15.98 -13.05
N PHE A 147 -4.74 15.33 -13.50
CA PHE A 147 -3.39 15.54 -12.97
C PHE A 147 -2.38 15.98 -14.04
N GLN A 148 -2.81 16.05 -15.30
CA GLN A 148 -1.93 16.43 -16.40
C GLN A 148 -1.35 17.83 -16.23
N GLY A 149 -0.01 17.94 -16.35
CA GLY A 149 0.70 19.20 -16.42
C GLY A 149 0.79 19.97 -15.09
N ASP A 150 0.48 19.36 -13.95
CA ASP A 150 0.60 20.00 -12.64
C ASP A 150 1.96 19.69 -11.97
N PRO A 151 2.98 20.55 -12.10
CA PRO A 151 4.31 20.31 -11.52
C PRO A 151 4.32 20.43 -9.99
N GLY A 152 3.28 21.00 -9.38
CA GLY A 152 3.17 21.19 -7.93
C GLY A 152 2.94 19.92 -7.12
N LYS A 153 2.84 18.76 -7.79
CA LYS A 153 2.57 17.47 -7.14
C LYS A 153 3.77 16.56 -6.99
N LEU A 154 4.94 16.99 -7.46
CA LEU A 154 6.17 16.22 -7.20
C LEU A 154 6.45 16.18 -5.69
N PRO A 155 6.88 15.02 -5.16
CA PRO A 155 7.30 14.94 -3.77
C PRO A 155 8.53 15.82 -3.54
N ALA A 156 8.67 16.31 -2.32
CA ALA A 156 9.85 17.04 -1.91
C ALA A 156 11.08 16.13 -2.03
N ALA A 157 12.06 16.56 -2.80
CA ALA A 157 13.34 15.89 -2.96
C ALA A 157 14.46 16.85 -2.51
N LYS A 158 15.51 16.28 -1.92
CA LYS A 158 16.72 17.01 -1.52
C LYS A 158 17.88 16.52 -2.37
N GLU A 159 18.62 17.46 -2.95
CA GLU A 159 19.89 17.13 -3.60
C GLU A 159 20.89 16.61 -2.56
N GLY A 160 21.59 15.51 -2.88
CA GLY A 160 22.51 14.86 -1.94
C GLY A 160 21.82 14.18 -0.75
N ASP A 161 20.54 13.82 -0.85
CA ASP A 161 19.77 13.18 0.23
C ASP A 161 20.37 11.85 0.73
N LEU A 162 21.23 11.24 -0.06
CA LEU A 162 21.91 9.98 0.30
C LEU A 162 23.34 10.17 0.82
N ASP A 163 23.87 11.41 0.91
CA ASP A 163 25.28 11.64 1.21
C ASP A 163 25.67 11.25 2.64
N ASP A 164 24.72 11.33 3.58
CA ASP A 164 24.90 10.96 4.97
C ASP A 164 24.52 9.50 5.29
N LEU A 165 24.14 8.71 4.29
CA LEU A 165 23.84 7.29 4.44
C LEU A 165 25.10 6.44 4.31
N GLY A 166 25.11 5.30 4.98
CA GLY A 166 26.08 4.24 4.78
C GLY A 166 25.92 3.51 3.44
N THR A 167 26.78 2.55 3.19
CA THR A 167 26.82 1.79 1.92
C THR A 167 25.51 1.01 1.69
N VAL A 168 24.99 0.39 2.75
CA VAL A 168 23.78 -0.44 2.63
C VAL A 168 22.54 0.43 2.45
N GLY A 169 22.42 1.54 3.21
CA GLY A 169 21.33 2.51 3.03
C GLY A 169 21.27 3.05 1.60
N ARG A 170 22.41 3.48 1.03
CA ARG A 170 22.50 3.93 -0.38
C ARG A 170 22.13 2.84 -1.38
N ARG A 171 22.54 1.59 -1.12
CA ARG A 171 22.13 0.46 -1.98
C ARG A 171 20.63 0.28 -1.98
N TRP A 172 19.99 0.26 -0.81
CA TRP A 172 18.53 0.13 -0.69
C TRP A 172 17.80 1.27 -1.37
N ALA A 173 18.30 2.51 -1.25
CA ALA A 173 17.74 3.66 -1.95
C ALA A 173 17.70 3.46 -3.47
N ARG A 174 18.79 2.97 -4.06
CA ARG A 174 18.99 2.90 -5.52
C ARG A 174 18.54 1.60 -6.15
N GLU A 175 18.16 0.59 -5.35
CA GLU A 175 17.81 -0.72 -5.87
C GLU A 175 16.44 -0.69 -6.61
N ALA A 176 16.42 -1.28 -7.80
CA ALA A 176 15.21 -1.43 -8.61
C ALA A 176 14.35 -2.59 -8.11
N VAL A 177 13.74 -2.45 -6.94
CA VAL A 177 12.94 -3.52 -6.30
C VAL A 177 11.67 -3.90 -7.08
N THR A 178 11.21 -3.03 -7.99
CA THR A 178 9.93 -3.20 -8.71
C THR A 178 10.07 -3.09 -10.23
N ALA A 179 11.18 -3.53 -10.79
CA ALA A 179 11.50 -3.50 -12.21
C ALA A 179 11.92 -2.13 -12.77
N GLY A 180 11.93 -1.06 -11.97
CA GLY A 180 12.44 0.25 -12.34
C GLY A 180 13.01 1.00 -11.15
N SER A 181 14.07 1.76 -11.38
CA SER A 181 14.74 2.62 -10.40
C SER A 181 14.36 4.08 -10.60
N HIS A 182 14.53 4.91 -9.57
CA HIS A 182 14.38 6.36 -9.70
C HIS A 182 15.34 6.93 -10.73
N ALA A 183 16.57 6.44 -10.78
CA ALA A 183 17.56 6.86 -11.77
C ALA A 183 17.06 6.66 -13.22
N THR A 184 16.39 5.53 -13.52
CA THR A 184 15.80 5.28 -14.83
C THR A 184 14.65 6.25 -15.10
N VAL A 185 13.79 6.52 -14.12
CA VAL A 185 12.69 7.50 -14.24
C VAL A 185 13.24 8.89 -14.60
N ILE A 186 14.28 9.35 -13.89
CA ILE A 186 14.91 10.66 -14.13
C ILE A 186 15.61 10.69 -15.50
N LYS A 187 16.41 9.67 -15.82
CA LYS A 187 17.12 9.57 -17.10
C LYS A 187 16.20 9.71 -18.31
N HIS A 188 14.96 9.22 -18.21
CA HIS A 188 13.98 9.28 -19.28
C HIS A 188 12.99 10.44 -19.15
N GLY A 189 13.19 11.39 -18.22
CA GLY A 189 12.34 12.54 -18.02
C GLY A 189 10.88 12.20 -17.66
N GLN A 190 10.67 11.09 -16.94
CA GLN A 190 9.33 10.56 -16.68
C GLN A 190 8.82 10.81 -15.26
N TRP A 191 9.57 11.50 -14.41
CA TRP A 191 9.21 11.63 -12.99
C TRP A 191 7.81 12.23 -12.80
N GLN A 192 7.53 13.36 -13.42
CA GLN A 192 6.21 14.00 -13.34
C GLN A 192 5.09 13.06 -13.81
N LYS A 193 5.25 12.44 -14.99
CA LYS A 193 4.24 11.52 -15.53
C LYS A 193 4.01 10.30 -14.65
N ALA A 194 5.05 9.78 -14.03
CA ALA A 194 4.97 8.66 -13.12
C ALA A 194 4.22 9.02 -11.83
N VAL A 195 4.45 10.23 -11.27
CA VAL A 195 3.72 10.74 -10.12
C VAL A 195 2.25 11.02 -10.48
N GLU A 196 1.99 11.66 -11.62
CA GLU A 196 0.62 11.86 -12.13
C GLU A 196 -0.14 10.55 -12.26
N ALA A 197 0.52 9.51 -12.77
CA ALA A 197 -0.08 8.18 -12.90
C ALA A 197 -0.39 7.52 -11.55
N TYR A 198 0.48 7.69 -10.55
CA TYR A 198 0.22 7.22 -9.20
C TYR A 198 -1.01 7.92 -8.60
N LEU A 199 -1.11 9.24 -8.78
CA LEU A 199 -2.25 10.02 -8.33
C LEU A 199 -3.54 9.64 -9.07
N ALA A 200 -3.46 9.40 -10.38
CA ALA A 200 -4.59 8.92 -11.19
C ALA A 200 -5.11 7.56 -10.69
N CYS A 201 -4.22 6.60 -10.43
CA CYS A 201 -4.58 5.31 -9.87
C CYS A 201 -5.18 5.43 -8.46
N THR A 202 -4.64 6.32 -7.62
CA THR A 202 -5.18 6.60 -6.29
C THR A 202 -6.58 7.21 -6.38
N SER A 203 -6.79 8.17 -7.28
CA SER A 203 -8.10 8.79 -7.52
C SER A 203 -9.14 7.79 -8.07
N TYR A 204 -8.69 6.82 -8.88
CA TYR A 204 -9.56 5.74 -9.35
C TYR A 204 -10.01 4.83 -8.19
N VAL A 205 -9.09 4.41 -7.32
CA VAL A 205 -9.45 3.60 -6.15
C VAL A 205 -10.33 4.37 -5.17
N ASP A 206 -10.05 5.65 -4.94
CA ASP A 206 -10.91 6.53 -4.13
C ASP A 206 -12.35 6.57 -4.66
N HIS A 207 -12.52 6.67 -5.99
CA HIS A 207 -13.82 6.58 -6.64
C HIS A 207 -14.50 5.23 -6.36
N GLU A 208 -13.79 4.11 -6.48
CA GLU A 208 -14.34 2.77 -6.23
C GLU A 208 -14.71 2.57 -4.75
N ILE A 209 -13.90 3.07 -3.83
CA ILE A 209 -14.21 3.10 -2.39
C ILE A 209 -15.48 3.92 -2.15
N GLY A 210 -15.60 5.09 -2.77
CA GLY A 210 -16.79 5.94 -2.67
C GLY A 210 -18.06 5.22 -3.12
N ARG A 211 -18.01 4.47 -4.23
CA ARG A 211 -19.14 3.64 -4.71
C ARG A 211 -19.52 2.58 -3.70
N LEU A 212 -18.54 1.88 -3.12
CA LEU A 212 -18.77 0.84 -2.11
C LEU A 212 -19.39 1.40 -0.83
N LEU A 213 -18.87 2.53 -0.34
CA LEU A 213 -19.38 3.20 0.86
C LEU A 213 -20.82 3.71 0.65
N ALA A 214 -21.12 4.29 -0.52
CA ALA A 214 -22.47 4.72 -0.85
C ALA A 214 -23.46 3.54 -0.88
N ALA A 215 -23.04 2.37 -1.38
CA ALA A 215 -23.87 1.17 -1.35
C ALA A 215 -24.06 0.62 0.07
N LEU A 216 -23.01 0.68 0.92
CA LEU A 216 -23.11 0.32 2.33
C LEU A 216 -24.12 1.22 3.06
N ASP A 217 -24.05 2.53 2.87
CA ASP A 217 -24.97 3.49 3.49
C ASP A 217 -26.44 3.25 3.13
N GLN A 218 -26.70 2.70 1.95
CA GLN A 218 -28.03 2.34 1.47
C GLN A 218 -28.47 0.93 1.87
N SER A 219 -27.59 0.12 2.47
CA SER A 219 -27.87 -1.25 2.88
C SER A 219 -28.43 -1.33 4.30
N GLU A 220 -29.08 -2.45 4.64
CA GLU A 220 -29.56 -2.74 6.00
C GLU A 220 -28.42 -2.71 7.04
N SER A 221 -27.18 -2.96 6.61
CA SER A 221 -25.99 -2.98 7.48
C SER A 221 -25.36 -1.60 7.72
N GLY A 222 -25.80 -0.54 7.01
CA GLY A 222 -25.16 0.79 7.01
C GLY A 222 -25.01 1.42 8.39
N GLU A 223 -26.04 1.25 9.25
CA GLU A 223 -26.04 1.82 10.61
C GLU A 223 -25.17 1.03 11.61
N ASN A 224 -24.90 -0.24 11.35
CA ASN A 224 -24.26 -1.15 12.31
C ASN A 224 -23.00 -1.82 11.76
N THR A 225 -22.19 -1.10 10.97
CA THR A 225 -20.96 -1.63 10.38
C THR A 225 -19.73 -0.86 10.85
N TRP A 226 -18.71 -1.57 11.31
CA TRP A 226 -17.36 -1.06 11.44
C TRP A 226 -16.72 -0.98 10.06
N ILE A 227 -16.14 0.16 9.70
CA ILE A 227 -15.36 0.33 8.48
C ILE A 227 -13.90 0.51 8.87
N ILE A 228 -13.03 -0.34 8.33
CA ILE A 228 -11.59 -0.23 8.52
C ILE A 228 -10.93 -0.20 7.14
N MET A 229 -10.21 0.88 6.86
CA MET A 229 -9.47 1.07 5.61
C MET A 229 -7.99 1.26 5.91
N TRP A 230 -7.13 0.52 5.21
CA TRP A 230 -5.68 0.65 5.32
C TRP A 230 -4.99 0.24 4.02
N SER A 231 -3.69 0.53 3.92
CA SER A 231 -2.82 -0.04 2.91
C SER A 231 -1.84 -1.04 3.54
N ASP A 232 -1.41 -2.05 2.77
CA ASP A 232 -0.44 -3.05 3.19
C ASP A 232 0.99 -2.48 3.37
N HIS A 233 1.36 -1.46 2.57
CA HIS A 233 2.62 -0.73 2.63
C HIS A 233 2.47 0.64 1.96
N GLY A 234 3.46 1.51 2.16
CA GLY A 234 3.58 2.77 1.45
C GLY A 234 4.36 2.63 0.13
N TRP A 235 4.76 3.78 -0.44
CA TRP A 235 5.44 3.84 -1.73
C TRP A 235 6.26 5.14 -1.85
N HIS A 236 7.53 5.03 -2.28
CA HIS A 236 8.34 6.17 -2.66
C HIS A 236 8.08 6.56 -4.11
N LEU A 237 8.02 7.85 -4.35
CA LEU A 237 7.83 8.47 -5.67
C LEU A 237 9.04 9.35 -6.06
N GLY A 238 10.23 9.03 -5.55
CA GLY A 238 11.47 9.75 -5.77
C GLY A 238 12.16 10.24 -4.50
N GLU A 239 11.46 10.25 -3.35
CA GLU A 239 12.09 10.52 -2.06
C GLU A 239 13.18 9.48 -1.79
N LYS A 240 14.31 9.88 -1.22
CA LYS A 240 15.50 9.02 -1.03
C LYS A 240 16.03 8.41 -2.32
N GLU A 241 15.91 9.10 -3.45
CA GLU A 241 16.26 8.55 -4.77
C GLU A 241 15.66 7.15 -5.02
N HIS A 242 14.53 6.83 -4.34
CA HIS A 242 13.88 5.52 -4.39
C HIS A 242 12.57 5.58 -5.18
N TRP A 243 12.28 4.48 -5.89
CA TRP A 243 10.99 4.27 -6.55
C TRP A 243 10.44 2.91 -6.13
N GLY A 244 9.45 2.93 -5.25
CA GLY A 244 8.86 1.71 -4.78
C GLY A 244 8.73 1.62 -3.26
N LYS A 245 8.78 0.39 -2.77
CA LYS A 245 8.61 -0.03 -1.37
C LYS A 245 9.84 -0.81 -0.89
N TRP A 246 9.74 -1.53 0.22
CA TRP A 246 10.76 -2.43 0.76
C TRP A 246 11.94 -1.70 1.40
N THR A 247 11.66 -0.51 1.96
CA THR A 247 12.64 0.25 2.74
C THR A 247 12.16 0.45 4.16
N GLY A 248 13.05 0.88 5.05
CA GLY A 248 12.75 1.21 6.44
C GLY A 248 12.20 2.62 6.66
N TRP A 249 12.23 3.49 5.64
CA TRP A 249 11.83 4.88 5.74
C TRP A 249 10.31 5.08 5.80
N GLU A 250 9.92 6.27 6.24
CA GLU A 250 8.52 6.65 6.49
C GLU A 250 7.63 6.42 5.26
N ARG A 251 8.11 6.68 4.04
CA ARG A 251 7.32 6.51 2.81
C ARG A 251 6.93 5.07 2.51
N SER A 252 7.74 4.09 2.90
CA SER A 252 7.40 2.67 2.78
C SER A 252 6.58 2.15 3.95
N THR A 253 6.81 2.67 5.15
CA THR A 253 6.29 2.07 6.40
C THR A 253 5.05 2.75 6.95
N ARG A 254 4.81 4.02 6.60
CA ARG A 254 3.61 4.76 6.99
C ARG A 254 2.52 4.61 5.95
N VAL A 255 1.36 4.13 6.39
CA VAL A 255 0.20 3.88 5.54
C VAL A 255 -1.04 4.60 6.09
N PRO A 256 -2.03 4.90 5.25
CA PRO A 256 -3.33 5.31 5.76
C PRO A 256 -3.92 4.19 6.62
N LEU A 257 -4.53 4.57 7.73
CA LEU A 257 -5.35 3.71 8.58
C LEU A 257 -6.53 4.53 9.08
N ILE A 258 -7.73 4.18 8.64
CA ILE A 258 -8.97 4.86 8.99
C ILE A 258 -9.90 3.84 9.63
N VAL A 259 -10.47 4.19 10.79
CA VAL A 259 -11.45 3.36 11.48
C VAL A 259 -12.70 4.19 11.73
N VAL A 260 -13.84 3.73 11.22
CA VAL A 260 -15.13 4.39 11.39
C VAL A 260 -16.05 3.48 12.23
N PRO A 261 -16.51 3.94 13.39
CA PRO A 261 -17.45 3.18 14.20
C PRO A 261 -18.85 3.12 13.57
N PRO A 262 -19.65 2.08 13.89
CA PRO A 262 -21.07 2.07 13.56
C PRO A 262 -21.74 3.35 14.06
N ARG A 263 -22.67 3.92 13.28
CA ARG A 263 -23.38 5.15 13.65
C ARG A 263 -24.06 5.04 15.03
N ALA A 264 -24.66 3.90 15.32
CA ALA A 264 -25.27 3.61 16.62
C ALA A 264 -24.27 3.62 17.81
N GLN A 265 -22.97 3.56 17.54
CA GLN A 265 -21.92 3.53 18.55
C GLN A 265 -20.99 4.76 18.49
N ALA A 266 -21.21 5.69 17.57
CA ALA A 266 -20.31 6.83 17.33
C ALA A 266 -20.00 7.63 18.61
N GLY A 267 -20.98 7.84 19.48
CA GLY A 267 -20.80 8.55 20.75
C GLY A 267 -19.89 7.88 21.78
N LYS A 268 -19.46 6.62 21.55
CA LYS A 268 -18.51 5.90 22.43
C LYS A 268 -17.04 6.10 22.05
N PHE A 269 -16.79 6.76 20.93
CA PHE A 269 -15.47 6.96 20.33
C PHE A 269 -15.22 8.43 20.09
N ALA A 270 -13.98 8.80 19.77
CA ALA A 270 -13.63 10.15 19.37
C ALA A 270 -14.45 10.57 18.14
N GLY A 271 -14.82 11.83 18.08
CA GLY A 271 -15.66 12.36 17.01
C GLY A 271 -15.03 12.21 15.61
N GLY A 272 -15.87 12.22 14.57
CA GLY A 272 -15.43 12.13 13.18
C GLY A 272 -14.36 13.17 12.84
N GLY A 273 -13.38 12.80 12.04
CA GLY A 273 -12.24 13.64 11.70
C GLY A 273 -11.11 13.68 12.73
N SER A 274 -11.25 13.00 13.87
CA SER A 274 -10.19 12.89 14.87
C SER A 274 -8.95 12.22 14.29
N ARG A 275 -7.75 12.72 14.67
CA ARG A 275 -6.46 12.19 14.22
C ARG A 275 -5.65 11.67 15.40
N CYS A 276 -5.04 10.51 15.25
CA CYS A 276 -4.10 9.93 16.20
C CYS A 276 -2.69 10.00 15.61
N GLN A 277 -1.74 10.59 16.35
CA GLN A 277 -0.33 10.70 15.94
C GLN A 277 0.54 9.58 16.55
N GLN A 278 -0.03 8.73 17.39
CA GLN A 278 0.70 7.63 17.99
C GLN A 278 1.05 6.55 16.97
N PRO A 279 2.29 6.02 16.98
CA PRO A 279 2.65 4.93 16.09
C PRO A 279 1.88 3.66 16.44
N VAL A 280 1.33 3.03 15.41
CA VAL A 280 0.58 1.77 15.50
C VAL A 280 1.08 0.78 14.44
N SER A 281 0.81 -0.50 14.64
CA SER A 281 1.20 -1.57 13.72
C SER A 281 -0.02 -2.14 13.02
N LEU A 282 0.13 -2.65 11.80
CA LEU A 282 -0.92 -3.44 11.14
C LEU A 282 -1.24 -4.73 11.90
N LEU A 283 -0.31 -5.24 12.74
CA LEU A 283 -0.59 -6.33 13.68
C LEU A 283 -1.69 -6.00 14.69
N ASP A 284 -1.95 -4.71 14.94
CA ASP A 284 -2.96 -4.24 15.88
C ASP A 284 -4.39 -4.36 15.34
N LEU A 285 -4.55 -4.52 14.01
CA LEU A 285 -5.86 -4.62 13.38
C LEU A 285 -6.64 -5.84 13.87
N TYR A 286 -5.99 -6.99 13.97
CA TYR A 286 -6.68 -8.21 14.41
C TYR A 286 -7.15 -8.14 15.86
N PRO A 287 -6.32 -7.81 16.86
CA PRO A 287 -6.80 -7.62 18.24
C PRO A 287 -7.83 -6.48 18.37
N THR A 288 -7.76 -5.47 17.53
CA THR A 288 -8.79 -4.41 17.48
C THR A 288 -10.14 -4.97 17.03
N LEU A 289 -10.16 -5.73 15.95
CA LEU A 289 -11.38 -6.40 15.47
C LEU A 289 -11.92 -7.39 16.49
N VAL A 290 -11.06 -8.13 17.20
CA VAL A 290 -11.44 -9.03 18.28
C VAL A 290 -12.19 -8.27 19.39
N GLU A 291 -11.65 -7.13 19.83
CA GLU A 291 -12.30 -6.28 20.86
C GLU A 291 -13.62 -5.71 20.34
N LEU A 292 -13.60 -5.04 19.18
CA LEU A 292 -14.73 -4.29 18.65
C LEU A 292 -15.90 -5.19 18.25
N CYS A 293 -15.62 -6.38 17.71
CA CYS A 293 -16.62 -7.36 17.29
C CYS A 293 -16.90 -8.43 18.35
N LYS A 294 -16.24 -8.35 19.53
CA LYS A 294 -16.40 -9.30 20.66
C LYS A 294 -16.15 -10.75 20.23
N LEU A 295 -15.11 -10.96 19.42
CA LEU A 295 -14.76 -12.28 18.93
C LEU A 295 -14.03 -13.10 19.99
N LYS A 296 -14.22 -14.41 19.95
CA LYS A 296 -13.46 -15.34 20.82
C LYS A 296 -12.23 -15.82 20.08
N VAL A 297 -11.06 -15.65 20.68
CA VAL A 297 -9.79 -16.14 20.14
C VAL A 297 -9.05 -16.97 21.16
N PRO A 298 -8.43 -18.08 20.78
CA PRO A 298 -7.54 -18.84 21.64
C PRO A 298 -6.16 -18.15 21.70
N GLY A 299 -5.65 -17.92 22.91
CA GLY A 299 -4.27 -17.52 23.14
C GLY A 299 -4.02 -16.00 23.08
N VAL A 300 -2.72 -15.66 23.18
CA VAL A 300 -2.20 -14.28 23.18
C VAL A 300 -1.99 -13.83 21.74
N LEU A 301 -2.27 -12.56 21.46
CA LEU A 301 -2.07 -11.93 20.15
C LEU A 301 -0.83 -11.04 20.18
N ASP A 302 -0.07 -11.01 19.07
CA ASP A 302 1.15 -10.21 18.96
C ASP A 302 0.89 -8.70 18.94
N GLY A 303 -0.23 -8.28 18.34
CA GLY A 303 -0.64 -6.88 18.29
C GLY A 303 -1.40 -6.44 19.55
N ARG A 304 -1.74 -5.15 19.62
CA ARG A 304 -2.51 -4.53 20.70
C ARG A 304 -3.76 -3.88 20.13
N SER A 305 -4.90 -4.01 20.82
CA SER A 305 -6.11 -3.31 20.38
C SER A 305 -5.93 -1.80 20.34
N LEU A 306 -6.42 -1.19 19.27
CA LEU A 306 -6.49 0.26 19.09
C LEU A 306 -7.72 0.88 19.78
N GLY A 307 -8.58 0.09 20.43
CA GLY A 307 -9.77 0.55 21.13
C GLY A 307 -9.52 1.74 22.07
N PRO A 308 -8.45 1.76 22.90
CA PRO A 308 -8.11 2.91 23.72
C PRO A 308 -7.80 4.19 22.92
N LEU A 309 -7.10 4.07 21.77
CA LEU A 309 -6.79 5.20 20.88
C LEU A 309 -8.00 5.68 20.10
N LEU A 310 -8.92 4.79 19.73
CA LEU A 310 -10.18 5.16 19.10
C LEU A 310 -11.08 5.98 20.04
N ARG A 311 -10.99 5.74 21.35
CA ARG A 311 -11.70 6.52 22.38
C ARG A 311 -10.96 7.83 22.73
N GLN A 312 -9.65 7.81 22.77
CA GLN A 312 -8.80 8.95 23.12
C GLN A 312 -7.57 9.02 22.21
N PRO A 313 -7.66 9.64 21.00
CA PRO A 313 -6.58 9.68 20.00
C PRO A 313 -5.29 10.36 20.47
N SER A 314 -5.39 11.30 21.41
CA SER A 314 -4.25 12.02 21.97
C SER A 314 -3.54 11.29 23.11
N ARG A 315 -4.03 10.11 23.53
CA ARG A 315 -3.43 9.34 24.63
C ARG A 315 -1.99 8.95 24.29
N PRO A 316 -0.98 9.36 25.10
CA PRO A 316 0.39 8.90 24.92
C PRO A 316 0.48 7.39 25.14
N THR A 317 1.19 6.70 24.26
CA THR A 317 1.39 5.24 24.38
C THR A 317 2.81 4.87 24.78
N GLY A 318 3.79 5.75 24.56
CA GLY A 318 5.22 5.45 24.72
C GLY A 318 5.70 4.29 23.83
N ARG A 319 4.93 3.96 22.82
CA ARG A 319 5.14 2.76 22.02
C ARG A 319 6.21 2.97 20.95
N VAL A 320 7.01 1.92 20.74
CA VAL A 320 7.89 1.80 19.58
C VAL A 320 7.35 0.65 18.71
N VAL A 321 7.04 0.96 17.45
CA VAL A 321 6.57 0.01 16.47
C VAL A 321 7.76 -0.49 15.64
N THR A 322 7.78 -1.79 15.35
CA THR A 322 8.83 -2.45 14.59
C THR A 322 8.31 -2.84 13.21
N THR A 323 9.10 -2.54 12.18
CA THR A 323 8.93 -3.07 10.82
C THR A 323 10.21 -3.77 10.43
N THR A 324 10.12 -5.01 9.95
CA THR A 324 11.24 -5.73 9.33
C THR A 324 11.11 -5.65 7.82
N PHE A 325 12.22 -5.39 7.14
CA PHE A 325 12.28 -5.35 5.68
C PHE A 325 13.54 -6.07 5.24
N ASP A 326 13.37 -7.22 4.58
CA ASP A 326 14.41 -8.20 4.33
C ASP A 326 15.01 -8.79 5.64
N ARG A 327 15.87 -9.80 5.49
CA ARG A 327 16.44 -10.52 6.61
C ARG A 327 17.46 -9.69 7.36
N GLY A 328 17.19 -9.40 8.63
CA GLY A 328 18.10 -8.68 9.52
C GLY A 328 17.96 -7.15 9.47
N ASN A 329 17.19 -6.59 8.55
CA ASN A 329 16.93 -5.16 8.50
C ASN A 329 15.69 -4.80 9.33
N VAL A 330 15.83 -3.83 10.21
CA VAL A 330 14.78 -3.45 11.16
C VAL A 330 14.62 -1.93 11.17
N SER A 331 13.39 -1.47 11.11
CA SER A 331 13.01 -0.08 11.31
C SER A 331 12.12 0.06 12.53
N LEU A 332 12.48 0.94 13.43
CA LEU A 332 11.75 1.27 14.65
C LEU A 332 11.15 2.67 14.55
N ARG A 333 9.87 2.82 14.93
CA ARG A 333 9.13 4.08 14.92
C ARG A 333 8.51 4.37 16.28
N SER A 334 8.98 5.45 16.93
CA SER A 334 8.31 6.04 18.10
C SER A 334 7.46 7.25 17.66
N ASP A 335 6.86 7.98 18.60
CA ASP A 335 6.15 9.24 18.33
C ASP A 335 7.06 10.34 17.73
N ARG A 336 8.34 10.35 18.09
CA ARG A 336 9.33 11.34 17.64
C ARG A 336 10.34 10.76 16.66
N TRP A 337 10.86 9.54 16.93
CA TRP A 337 12.05 9.03 16.29
C TRP A 337 11.77 7.94 15.27
N ARG A 338 12.53 7.95 14.17
CA ARG A 338 12.79 6.81 13.30
C ARG A 338 14.20 6.33 13.53
N TYR A 339 14.38 5.04 13.76
CA TYR A 339 15.67 4.37 13.81
C TYR A 339 15.67 3.17 12.88
N ILE A 340 16.70 3.06 12.06
CA ILE A 340 16.87 1.94 11.14
C ILE A 340 18.20 1.28 11.45
N ARG A 341 18.22 -0.05 11.52
CA ARG A 341 19.43 -0.84 11.60
C ARG A 341 19.41 -1.90 10.51
N TYR A 342 20.49 -1.92 9.72
CA TYR A 342 20.72 -2.89 8.67
C TYR A 342 21.39 -4.15 9.21
N ALA A 343 21.36 -5.24 8.40
CA ALA A 343 21.88 -6.54 8.80
C ALA A 343 23.40 -6.56 9.03
N ASP A 344 24.15 -5.64 8.42
CA ASP A 344 25.60 -5.46 8.59
C ASP A 344 25.98 -4.56 9.77
N GLY A 345 24.99 -3.95 10.43
CA GLY A 345 25.18 -3.07 11.57
C GLY A 345 25.16 -1.59 11.24
N GLU A 346 25.07 -1.16 9.97
CA GLU A 346 24.85 0.25 9.65
C GLU A 346 23.53 0.75 10.28
N GLU A 347 23.52 2.03 10.71
CA GLU A 347 22.41 2.63 11.43
C GLU A 347 22.00 3.98 10.84
N GLU A 348 20.73 4.29 10.94
CA GLU A 348 20.15 5.60 10.65
C GLU A 348 19.26 6.04 11.81
N LEU A 349 19.23 7.34 12.10
CA LEU A 349 18.37 7.95 13.11
C LEU A 349 17.84 9.29 12.62
N TYR A 350 16.52 9.49 12.75
CA TYR A 350 15.85 10.71 12.30
C TYR A 350 14.89 11.23 13.36
N ASP A 351 14.88 12.55 13.57
CA ASP A 351 13.89 13.24 14.42
C ASP A 351 12.73 13.74 13.55
N LEU A 352 11.67 12.98 13.48
CA LEU A 352 10.53 13.27 12.59
C LEU A 352 9.68 14.47 13.05
N THR A 353 9.97 15.07 14.22
CA THR A 353 9.29 16.29 14.64
C THR A 353 9.85 17.54 13.95
N VAL A 354 11.10 17.50 13.52
CA VAL A 354 11.80 18.58 12.81
C VAL A 354 12.21 18.20 11.40
N ASP A 355 12.37 16.92 11.13
CA ASP A 355 12.73 16.36 9.82
C ASP A 355 11.77 15.24 9.40
N PRO A 356 10.54 15.57 9.01
CA PRO A 356 9.53 14.58 8.59
C PRO A 356 9.86 13.87 7.26
N ASN A 357 10.86 14.34 6.53
CA ASN A 357 11.33 13.75 5.27
C ASN A 357 12.55 12.85 5.43
N GLU A 358 13.09 12.72 6.64
CA GLU A 358 14.27 11.88 6.93
C GLU A 358 15.51 12.30 6.12
N TRP A 359 15.74 13.63 5.98
CA TRP A 359 16.83 14.18 5.18
C TRP A 359 18.17 14.23 5.88
N SER A 360 18.21 14.11 7.21
CA SER A 360 19.42 14.25 8.00
C SER A 360 19.61 13.05 8.91
N ASN A 361 20.56 12.18 8.60
CA ASN A 361 20.89 11.04 9.44
C ASN A 361 21.70 11.48 10.66
N LEU A 362 21.09 11.38 11.84
CA LEU A 362 21.67 11.80 13.13
C LEU A 362 22.47 10.68 13.82
N SER A 363 22.53 9.47 13.25
CA SER A 363 23.11 8.31 13.93
C SER A 363 24.60 8.45 14.23
N GLY A 364 25.34 9.25 13.44
CA GLY A 364 26.76 9.53 13.64
C GLY A 364 27.07 10.65 14.64
N LEU A 365 26.07 11.39 15.12
CA LEU A 365 26.26 12.56 15.97
C LEU A 365 26.40 12.16 17.45
N PRO A 366 27.45 12.62 18.17
CA PRO A 366 27.68 12.28 19.59
C PRO A 366 26.50 12.62 20.51
N GLU A 367 25.80 13.74 20.28
CA GLU A 367 24.65 14.20 21.07
C GLU A 367 23.43 13.26 20.96
N HIS A 368 23.40 12.37 19.99
CA HIS A 368 22.34 11.38 19.79
C HIS A 368 22.74 9.95 20.17
N ALA A 369 23.97 9.76 20.73
CA ALA A 369 24.48 8.43 21.08
C ALA A 369 23.58 7.66 22.03
N ASP A 370 23.05 8.31 23.09
CA ASP A 370 22.13 7.68 24.05
C ASP A 370 20.80 7.28 23.41
N THR A 371 20.27 8.14 22.53
CA THR A 371 19.03 7.83 21.80
C THR A 371 19.24 6.62 20.88
N ARG A 372 20.33 6.60 20.14
CA ARG A 372 20.71 5.47 19.27
C ARG A 372 20.87 4.18 20.06
N ALA A 373 21.63 4.20 21.17
CA ALA A 373 21.84 3.05 22.04
C ALA A 373 20.52 2.48 22.60
N ARG A 374 19.60 3.37 23.03
CA ARG A 374 18.27 2.97 23.48
C ARG A 374 17.48 2.23 22.42
N PHE A 375 17.48 2.70 21.17
CA PHE A 375 16.76 2.02 20.08
C PHE A 375 17.45 0.71 19.68
N SER A 376 18.78 0.68 19.61
CA SER A 376 19.55 -0.53 19.33
C SER A 376 19.25 -1.66 20.34
N ALA A 377 19.15 -1.33 21.64
CA ALA A 377 18.80 -2.28 22.69
C ALA A 377 17.41 -2.91 22.52
N LEU A 378 16.45 -2.19 21.92
CA LEU A 378 15.10 -2.73 21.64
C LEU A 378 15.11 -3.82 20.58
N ILE A 379 16.12 -3.88 19.70
CA ILE A 379 16.27 -4.92 18.70
C ILE A 379 16.91 -6.18 19.31
N THR A 380 17.98 -6.00 20.08
CA THR A 380 18.73 -7.12 20.69
C THR A 380 17.96 -7.84 21.81
N GLY A 381 17.10 -7.15 22.53
CA GLY A 381 16.26 -7.76 23.59
C GLY A 381 15.08 -8.59 23.08
N ARG A 382 14.92 -8.74 21.73
CA ARG A 382 13.83 -9.52 21.11
C ARG A 382 14.34 -10.78 20.38
N GLN A 383 15.63 -11.03 20.41
CA GLN A 383 16.24 -12.29 19.97
C GLN A 383 16.22 -13.30 21.12
#